data_ba8f637ca9f06f925e5d9bf868395956
#
_entry.id   ba8f637ca9f06f925e5d9bf868395956
#
_cell.length_a   1.000
_cell.length_b   1.000
_cell.length_c   1.000
_cell.angle_alpha   90.00
_cell.angle_beta   90.00
_cell.angle_gamma   90.00
#
_symmetry.space_group_name_H-M   'P 1'
#
loop_
_entity.id
_entity.type
_entity.pdbx_description
1 polymer ?
#
loop_
_entity_poly.entity_id
_entity_poly.type
_entity_poly.pdbx_seq_one_letter_code
_entity_poly.pdbx_strand_id
1 'polypeptide(L)'
;MTLFAAFQKMITHILRVFALALTIAITGQFVTAQLPDRFVGTAQAQQMATYSSNELLNAGHGFFGATSSGLATLIEKAVSSYGLPNGYVLGEEASGALVGGLRYGEGHLFTKNAGDHKVYWQGPSVGWDFGGDGNRTMMLVYNLTTADKIYRRYIGVSGQAYLVGGLGMTVMKHGDTILVPVRTGVGARLGVNVGYLKMRPFATWNPF
;
A
#
# COMPACT_ATOMS: atom_id res chain seq x y z
N MET A 1 -70.66 -13.89 -41.70
CA MET A 1 -69.87 -12.81 -42.36
C MET A 1 -69.21 -11.84 -41.43
N THR A 2 -69.15 -12.09 -40.15
CA THR A 2 -68.66 -11.12 -39.14
C THR A 2 -67.27 -11.38 -38.57
N LEU A 3 -66.78 -12.63 -38.61
CA LEU A 3 -65.48 -12.99 -38.02
C LEU A 3 -64.31 -12.58 -38.93
N PHE A 4 -64.48 -12.67 -40.25
CA PHE A 4 -63.43 -12.34 -41.22
C PHE A 4 -63.17 -10.82 -41.29
N ALA A 5 -64.16 -9.99 -41.14
CA ALA A 5 -64.00 -8.55 -41.11
C ALA A 5 -63.35 -8.03 -39.82
N ALA A 6 -63.55 -8.71 -38.70
CA ALA A 6 -62.85 -8.41 -37.44
C ALA A 6 -61.35 -8.77 -37.50
N PHE A 7 -61.06 -9.89 -38.12
CA PHE A 7 -59.65 -10.33 -38.29
C PHE A 7 -58.87 -9.42 -39.23
N GLN A 8 -59.50 -8.91 -40.27
CA GLN A 8 -58.86 -7.99 -41.23
C GLN A 8 -58.61 -6.59 -40.60
N LYS A 9 -59.51 -6.13 -39.73
CA LYS A 9 -59.27 -4.87 -38.94
C LYS A 9 -58.12 -5.02 -37.95
N MET A 10 -57.96 -6.17 -37.31
CA MET A 10 -56.87 -6.43 -36.35
C MET A 10 -55.52 -6.45 -37.08
N ILE A 11 -55.39 -7.08 -38.22
CA ILE A 11 -54.15 -7.11 -39.02
C ILE A 11 -53.74 -5.71 -39.47
N THR A 12 -54.70 -4.90 -39.95
CA THR A 12 -54.41 -3.51 -40.37
C THR A 12 -54.00 -2.60 -39.22
N HIS A 13 -54.50 -2.82 -37.99
CA HIS A 13 -54.03 -2.12 -36.82
C HIS A 13 -52.64 -2.49 -36.42
N ILE A 14 -52.29 -3.78 -36.44
CA ILE A 14 -50.94 -4.28 -36.14
C ILE A 14 -49.90 -3.72 -37.14
N LEU A 15 -50.24 -3.73 -38.43
CA LEU A 15 -49.37 -3.16 -39.48
C LEU A 15 -49.17 -1.66 -39.34
N ARG A 16 -50.20 -0.90 -38.90
CA ARG A 16 -50.08 0.55 -38.67
C ARG A 16 -49.22 0.88 -37.43
N VAL A 17 -49.31 0.08 -36.36
CA VAL A 17 -48.47 0.23 -35.18
C VAL A 17 -47.03 -0.07 -35.49
N PHE A 18 -46.73 -1.12 -36.28
CA PHE A 18 -45.38 -1.45 -36.72
C PHE A 18 -44.80 -0.39 -37.68
N ALA A 19 -45.61 0.18 -38.58
CA ALA A 19 -45.16 1.27 -39.45
C ALA A 19 -44.85 2.56 -38.68
N LEU A 20 -45.62 2.88 -37.60
CA LEU A 20 -45.37 4.01 -36.76
C LEU A 20 -44.12 3.86 -35.87
N ALA A 21 -43.85 2.65 -35.39
CA ALA A 21 -42.64 2.32 -34.63
C ALA A 21 -41.38 2.40 -35.50
N LEU A 22 -41.47 2.02 -36.80
CA LEU A 22 -40.32 2.07 -37.70
C LEU A 22 -39.97 3.51 -38.12
N THR A 23 -40.96 4.41 -38.23
CA THR A 23 -40.70 5.81 -38.57
C THR A 23 -40.07 6.62 -37.39
N ILE A 24 -40.33 6.24 -36.16
CA ILE A 24 -39.65 6.86 -34.99
C ILE A 24 -38.18 6.44 -34.92
N ALA A 25 -37.81 5.27 -35.40
CA ALA A 25 -36.46 4.79 -35.41
C ALA A 25 -35.54 5.46 -36.47
N ILE A 26 -36.13 6.04 -37.53
CA ILE A 26 -35.36 6.65 -38.65
C ILE A 26 -35.19 8.17 -38.47
N THR A 27 -35.96 8.84 -37.63
CA THR A 27 -35.85 10.27 -37.37
C THR A 27 -35.17 10.59 -36.03
N GLY A 28 -34.55 9.59 -35.41
CA GLY A 28 -33.69 9.81 -34.25
C GLY A 28 -32.41 10.54 -34.70
N GLN A 29 -32.55 11.88 -34.89
CA GLN A 29 -31.37 12.73 -34.92
C GLN A 29 -30.67 12.53 -33.56
N PHE A 30 -29.50 11.92 -33.61
CA PHE A 30 -28.56 11.98 -32.50
C PHE A 30 -28.26 13.45 -32.26
N VAL A 31 -29.00 14.08 -31.38
CA VAL A 31 -28.54 15.28 -30.71
C VAL A 31 -27.37 14.80 -29.87
N THR A 32 -26.19 14.79 -30.44
CA THR A 32 -24.97 14.78 -29.66
C THR A 32 -25.01 16.11 -28.88
N ALA A 33 -25.57 16.04 -27.68
CA ALA A 33 -25.35 17.09 -26.71
C ALA A 33 -23.83 17.12 -26.51
N GLN A 34 -23.16 18.04 -27.18
CA GLN A 34 -21.80 18.43 -26.84
C GLN A 34 -21.90 18.98 -25.42
N LEU A 35 -21.70 18.10 -24.45
CA LEU A 35 -21.39 18.52 -23.09
C LEU A 35 -20.10 19.36 -23.21
N PRO A 36 -20.09 20.58 -22.70
CA PRO A 36 -18.90 21.40 -22.75
C PRO A 36 -17.77 20.60 -22.09
N ASP A 37 -16.62 20.50 -22.77
CA ASP A 37 -15.39 19.81 -22.36
C ASP A 37 -14.85 20.17 -20.98
N ARG A 38 -15.55 21.05 -20.27
CA ARG A 38 -15.20 21.50 -18.93
C ARG A 38 -15.59 20.55 -17.80
N PHE A 39 -16.32 19.47 -18.07
CA PHE A 39 -16.73 18.47 -17.06
C PHE A 39 -16.14 17.09 -17.26
N VAL A 40 -15.28 16.90 -18.26
CA VAL A 40 -14.34 15.79 -18.24
C VAL A 40 -13.17 16.23 -17.37
N GLY A 41 -13.43 16.45 -16.10
CA GLY A 41 -12.39 16.31 -15.10
C GLY A 41 -11.91 14.87 -15.25
N THR A 42 -10.82 14.67 -15.99
CA THR A 42 -10.03 13.48 -15.85
C THR A 42 -9.78 13.36 -14.36
N ALA A 43 -10.47 12.44 -13.70
CA ALA A 43 -10.05 11.89 -12.44
C ALA A 43 -8.73 11.18 -12.77
N GLN A 44 -7.69 11.99 -12.95
CA GLN A 44 -6.33 11.55 -12.97
C GLN A 44 -6.15 11.01 -11.57
N ALA A 45 -6.29 9.69 -11.43
CA ALA A 45 -5.91 9.00 -10.21
C ALA A 45 -4.52 9.55 -9.94
N GLN A 46 -4.39 10.37 -8.91
CA GLN A 46 -3.15 11.06 -8.58
C GLN A 46 -2.17 9.94 -8.28
N GLN A 47 -1.38 9.61 -9.29
CA GLN A 47 -0.45 8.49 -9.24
C GLN A 47 0.51 8.85 -8.12
N MET A 48 0.38 8.16 -6.99
CA MET A 48 1.21 8.44 -5.83
C MET A 48 2.65 8.32 -6.26
N ALA A 49 3.42 9.41 -6.13
CA ALA A 49 4.82 9.41 -6.49
C ALA A 49 5.54 8.35 -5.66
N THR A 50 6.24 7.45 -6.32
CA THR A 50 6.92 6.30 -5.72
C THR A 50 8.43 6.46 -5.79
N TYR A 51 9.14 5.72 -4.94
CA TYR A 51 10.59 5.61 -4.96
C TYR A 51 11.02 4.44 -5.83
N SER A 52 11.98 4.65 -6.72
CA SER A 52 12.60 3.58 -7.50
C SER A 52 13.50 2.70 -6.63
N SER A 53 13.75 1.48 -7.08
CA SER A 53 14.67 0.56 -6.39
C SER A 53 16.06 1.16 -6.19
N ASN A 54 16.56 1.93 -7.14
CA ASN A 54 17.87 2.59 -7.03
C ASN A 54 17.90 3.69 -5.96
N GLU A 55 16.83 4.49 -5.85
CA GLU A 55 16.73 5.49 -4.78
C GLU A 55 16.71 4.82 -3.41
N LEU A 56 15.96 3.72 -3.27
CA LEU A 56 15.89 2.95 -2.03
C LEU A 56 17.23 2.30 -1.68
N LEU A 57 17.93 1.73 -2.68
CA LEU A 57 19.26 1.16 -2.49
C LEU A 57 20.27 2.21 -2.03
N ASN A 58 20.28 3.37 -2.68
CA ASN A 58 21.19 4.46 -2.32
C ASN A 58 20.92 4.96 -0.89
N ALA A 59 19.66 5.17 -0.54
CA ALA A 59 19.27 5.56 0.81
C ALA A 59 19.66 4.50 1.85
N GLY A 60 19.42 3.23 1.55
CA GLY A 60 19.74 2.12 2.44
C GLY A 60 21.26 1.87 2.55
N HIS A 61 22.03 1.94 1.47
CA HIS A 61 23.48 1.83 1.53
C HIS A 61 24.14 2.97 2.32
N GLY A 62 23.63 4.21 2.14
CA GLY A 62 24.08 5.34 2.94
C GLY A 62 23.78 5.15 4.42
N PHE A 63 22.70 4.47 4.75
CA PHE A 63 22.25 4.26 6.12
C PHE A 63 22.87 3.01 6.77
N PHE A 64 22.84 1.86 6.13
CA PHE A 64 23.41 0.59 6.66
C PHE A 64 24.92 0.46 6.47
N GLY A 65 25.49 1.22 5.56
CA GLY A 65 26.87 1.07 5.09
C GLY A 65 26.97 0.21 3.82
N ALA A 66 28.05 0.38 3.07
CA ALA A 66 28.28 -0.24 1.75
C ALA A 66 28.32 -1.79 1.74
N THR A 67 28.39 -2.42 2.89
CA THR A 67 28.50 -3.89 3.03
C THR A 67 27.17 -4.65 3.13
N SER A 68 26.05 -3.97 2.97
CA SER A 68 24.73 -4.63 3.03
C SER A 68 24.38 -5.35 1.73
N SER A 69 25.13 -6.41 1.38
CA SER A 69 24.89 -7.20 0.16
C SER A 69 23.49 -7.82 0.10
N GLY A 70 22.88 -8.08 1.24
CA GLY A 70 21.50 -8.56 1.34
C GLY A 70 20.42 -7.53 1.05
N LEU A 71 20.74 -6.23 1.13
CA LEU A 71 19.74 -5.17 0.98
C LEU A 71 19.11 -5.16 -0.42
N ALA A 72 19.92 -5.28 -1.46
CA ALA A 72 19.44 -5.31 -2.84
C ALA A 72 18.41 -6.43 -3.05
N THR A 73 18.74 -7.64 -2.59
CA THR A 73 17.85 -8.81 -2.68
C THR A 73 16.54 -8.59 -1.91
N LEU A 74 16.60 -7.99 -0.72
CA LEU A 74 15.39 -7.72 0.08
C LEU A 74 14.52 -6.64 -0.55
N ILE A 75 15.11 -5.56 -1.09
CA ILE A 75 14.36 -4.51 -1.80
C ILE A 75 13.74 -5.09 -3.07
N GLU A 76 14.48 -5.87 -3.86
CA GLU A 76 13.95 -6.53 -5.05
C GLU A 76 12.78 -7.46 -4.69
N LYS A 77 12.91 -8.24 -3.62
CA LYS A 77 11.82 -9.10 -3.12
C LYS A 77 10.59 -8.30 -2.71
N ALA A 78 10.76 -7.18 -2.02
CA ALA A 78 9.67 -6.32 -1.61
C ALA A 78 8.99 -5.65 -2.82
N VAL A 79 9.79 -5.12 -3.77
CA VAL A 79 9.29 -4.47 -4.99
C VAL A 79 8.57 -5.47 -5.90
N SER A 80 9.08 -6.68 -6.06
CA SER A 80 8.41 -7.72 -6.87
C SER A 80 7.08 -8.18 -6.26
N SER A 81 6.93 -8.09 -4.93
CA SER A 81 5.72 -8.52 -4.23
C SER A 81 4.67 -7.43 -4.07
N TYR A 82 5.08 -6.17 -3.92
CA TYR A 82 4.21 -5.04 -3.54
C TYR A 82 4.32 -3.83 -4.47
N GLY A 83 5.16 -3.88 -5.50
CA GLY A 83 5.44 -2.73 -6.37
C GLY A 83 6.42 -1.75 -5.73
N LEU A 84 6.45 -0.53 -6.26
CA LEU A 84 7.31 0.53 -5.75
C LEU A 84 6.66 1.21 -4.53
N PRO A 85 7.38 1.41 -3.41
CA PRO A 85 6.85 2.09 -2.24
C PRO A 85 6.69 3.59 -2.49
N ASN A 86 5.73 4.20 -1.83
CA ASN A 86 5.51 5.65 -1.89
C ASN A 86 6.07 6.41 -0.68
N GLY A 87 6.71 5.71 0.23
CA GLY A 87 7.49 6.24 1.34
C GLY A 87 8.51 5.24 1.85
N TYR A 88 9.46 5.71 2.65
CA TYR A 88 10.33 4.85 3.44
C TYR A 88 10.71 5.54 4.75
N VAL A 89 11.02 4.75 5.76
CA VAL A 89 11.50 5.22 7.06
C VAL A 89 12.95 4.78 7.23
N LEU A 90 13.81 5.67 7.69
CA LEU A 90 15.14 5.35 8.21
C LEU A 90 15.20 5.71 9.68
N GLY A 91 15.74 4.82 10.50
CA GLY A 91 15.87 5.08 11.93
C GLY A 91 16.48 3.92 12.69
N GLU A 92 16.62 4.14 13.99
CA GLU A 92 17.25 3.21 14.89
C GLU A 92 16.22 2.60 15.85
N GLU A 93 16.43 1.36 16.21
CA GLU A 93 15.55 0.59 17.07
C GLU A 93 16.37 -0.02 18.21
N ALA A 94 15.95 0.23 19.43
CA ALA A 94 16.46 -0.46 20.61
C ALA A 94 15.46 -1.50 21.07
N SER A 95 15.95 -2.68 21.43
CA SER A 95 15.15 -3.75 22.01
C SER A 95 15.82 -4.26 23.29
N GLY A 96 14.99 -4.53 24.30
CA GLY A 96 15.43 -5.11 25.56
C GLY A 96 14.59 -6.35 25.88
N ALA A 97 15.18 -7.53 25.75
CA ALA A 97 14.51 -8.77 26.15
C ALA A 97 15.50 -9.87 26.48
N LEU A 98 15.26 -10.56 27.58
CA LEU A 98 15.89 -11.85 27.87
C LEU A 98 15.07 -13.03 27.33
N VAL A 99 13.76 -12.92 27.26
CA VAL A 99 12.84 -13.96 26.73
C VAL A 99 11.70 -13.34 25.94
N GLY A 100 11.21 -12.21 26.35
CA GLY A 100 10.21 -11.37 25.70
C GLY A 100 10.37 -9.95 26.20
N GLY A 101 10.25 -8.98 25.33
CA GLY A 101 10.47 -7.60 25.69
C GLY A 101 9.74 -6.64 24.78
N LEU A 102 10.15 -5.41 24.86
CA LEU A 102 9.64 -4.33 24.05
C LEU A 102 10.76 -3.80 23.16
N ARG A 103 10.37 -3.35 21.99
CA ARG A 103 11.20 -2.58 21.08
C ARG A 103 10.69 -1.16 21.00
N TYR A 104 11.59 -0.23 20.94
CA TYR A 104 11.31 1.17 20.70
C TYR A 104 12.25 1.67 19.61
N GLY A 105 11.74 2.46 18.71
CA GLY A 105 12.55 3.05 17.67
C GLY A 105 12.07 4.45 17.34
N GLU A 106 12.98 5.19 16.74
CA GLU A 106 12.72 6.52 16.20
C GLU A 106 13.41 6.69 14.85
N GLY A 107 12.88 7.55 14.02
CA GLY A 107 13.44 7.81 12.71
C GLY A 107 12.67 8.87 11.95
N HIS A 108 12.93 8.93 10.64
CA HIS A 108 12.28 9.85 9.74
C HIS A 108 11.58 9.08 8.61
N LEU A 109 10.31 9.42 8.38
CA LEU A 109 9.55 9.02 7.21
C LEU A 109 9.84 9.99 6.09
N PHE A 110 10.29 9.50 4.97
CA PHE A 110 10.51 10.24 3.74
C PHE A 110 9.38 9.95 2.76
N THR A 111 8.73 10.99 2.24
CA THR A 111 7.71 10.88 1.20
C THR A 111 7.98 11.88 0.09
N LYS A 112 7.66 11.52 -1.17
CA LYS A 112 7.91 12.42 -2.31
C LYS A 112 7.03 13.67 -2.31
N ASN A 113 5.86 13.61 -1.69
CA ASN A 113 4.84 14.66 -1.80
C ASN A 113 4.58 15.42 -0.50
N ALA A 114 4.98 14.88 0.65
CA ALA A 114 4.68 15.46 1.96
C ALA A 114 5.93 15.83 2.77
N GLY A 115 7.15 15.65 2.21
CA GLY A 115 8.40 15.92 2.91
C GLY A 115 8.74 14.87 3.96
N ASP A 116 9.56 15.29 4.94
CA ASP A 116 10.11 14.43 5.97
C ASP A 116 9.35 14.62 7.28
N HIS A 117 9.02 13.51 7.94
CA HIS A 117 8.30 13.51 9.21
C HIS A 117 9.03 12.66 10.23
N LYS A 118 9.25 13.19 11.43
CA LYS A 118 9.77 12.38 12.54
C LYS A 118 8.70 11.36 12.96
N VAL A 119 9.13 10.10 13.12
CA VAL A 119 8.26 9.00 13.49
C VAL A 119 8.90 8.20 14.62
N TYR A 120 8.04 7.65 15.48
CA TYR A 120 8.40 6.76 16.55
C TYR A 120 7.62 5.46 16.42
N TRP A 121 8.21 4.35 16.82
CA TRP A 121 7.51 3.08 16.81
C TRP A 121 7.83 2.24 18.02
N GLN A 122 6.91 1.36 18.34
CA GLN A 122 7.04 0.46 19.46
C GLN A 122 6.23 -0.82 19.22
N GLY A 123 6.64 -1.90 19.87
CA GLY A 123 5.97 -3.17 19.75
C GLY A 123 6.64 -4.24 20.61
N PRO A 124 6.10 -5.45 20.62
CA PRO A 124 6.75 -6.57 21.28
C PRO A 124 8.04 -6.94 20.55
N SER A 125 9.04 -7.31 21.29
CA SER A 125 10.27 -7.95 20.83
C SER A 125 10.29 -9.38 21.37
N VAL A 126 10.47 -10.35 20.48
CA VAL A 126 10.61 -11.75 20.86
C VAL A 126 12.01 -12.19 20.47
N GLY A 127 12.80 -12.60 21.48
CA GLY A 127 14.14 -13.15 21.24
C GLY A 127 15.21 -12.47 22.08
N TRP A 128 16.44 -12.98 21.92
CA TRP A 128 17.62 -12.49 22.61
C TRP A 128 18.26 -11.41 21.72
N ASP A 129 17.88 -10.16 21.89
CA ASP A 129 18.58 -9.05 21.29
C ASP A 129 19.54 -8.47 22.34
N PHE A 130 20.76 -8.96 22.32
CA PHE A 130 21.88 -8.36 23.03
C PHE A 130 22.66 -7.48 22.06
N GLY A 131 22.24 -6.24 21.88
CA GLY A 131 23.00 -5.22 21.19
C GLY A 131 22.85 -3.92 21.95
N GLY A 132 23.90 -3.50 22.65
CA GLY A 132 23.96 -2.17 23.27
C GLY A 132 23.98 -1.06 22.24
N ASP A 133 24.24 -1.38 20.98
CA ASP A 133 24.17 -0.47 19.85
C ASP A 133 22.83 -0.67 19.13
N GLY A 134 22.07 0.41 18.94
CA GLY A 134 20.76 0.38 18.31
C GLY A 134 20.79 -0.29 16.94
N ASN A 135 19.80 -1.15 16.67
CA ASN A 135 19.66 -1.80 15.36
C ASN A 135 19.16 -0.79 14.34
N ARG A 136 19.88 -0.65 13.24
CA ARG A 136 19.42 0.17 12.13
C ARG A 136 18.23 -0.49 11.44
N THR A 137 17.21 0.30 11.16
CA THR A 137 15.96 -0.15 10.57
C THR A 137 15.58 0.74 9.40
N MET A 138 15.39 0.15 8.23
CA MET A 138 14.72 0.77 7.09
C MET A 138 13.34 0.13 6.92
N MET A 139 12.28 0.92 6.77
CA MET A 139 10.95 0.37 6.50
C MET A 139 10.45 0.92 5.17
N LEU A 140 10.15 0.05 4.22
CA LEU A 140 9.45 0.44 2.99
C LEU A 140 7.97 0.63 3.31
N VAL A 141 7.36 1.69 2.76
CA VAL A 141 5.97 2.07 3.04
C VAL A 141 5.19 2.09 1.74
N TYR A 142 4.11 1.33 1.70
CA TYR A 142 3.25 1.18 0.53
C TYR A 142 1.84 1.68 0.83
N ASN A 143 1.21 2.26 -0.17
CA ASN A 143 -0.18 2.73 -0.12
C ASN A 143 -0.45 3.76 0.99
N LEU A 144 0.55 4.56 1.35
CA LEU A 144 0.40 5.64 2.30
C LEU A 144 -0.24 6.84 1.59
N THR A 145 -1.50 7.11 1.84
CA THR A 145 -2.24 8.19 1.16
C THR A 145 -1.90 9.58 1.70
N THR A 146 -1.61 9.69 3.00
CA THR A 146 -1.16 10.91 3.67
C THR A 146 -0.20 10.54 4.79
N ALA A 147 0.74 11.43 5.14
CA ALA A 147 1.80 11.13 6.11
C ALA A 147 1.26 10.76 7.51
N ASP A 148 0.16 11.37 7.95
CA ASP A 148 -0.49 11.10 9.23
C ASP A 148 -1.08 9.69 9.34
N LYS A 149 -1.43 9.07 8.20
CA LYS A 149 -1.96 7.70 8.17
C LYS A 149 -0.92 6.64 8.52
N ILE A 150 0.37 7.00 8.60
CA ILE A 150 1.38 6.07 9.12
C ILE A 150 1.18 5.76 10.60
N TYR A 151 0.58 6.66 11.38
CA TYR A 151 0.42 6.52 12.82
C TYR A 151 -0.69 5.54 13.19
N ARG A 152 -0.45 4.26 12.91
CA ARG A 152 -1.38 3.14 13.13
C ARG A 152 -0.64 1.98 13.80
N ARG A 153 -1.41 0.97 14.19
CA ARG A 153 -0.89 -0.33 14.62
C ARG A 153 -0.88 -1.27 13.43
N TYR A 154 0.29 -1.75 13.07
CA TYR A 154 0.50 -2.70 11.98
C TYR A 154 0.70 -4.08 12.57
N ILE A 155 0.08 -5.09 11.97
CA ILE A 155 0.14 -6.48 12.42
C ILE A 155 1.00 -7.27 11.44
N GLY A 156 1.88 -8.12 11.96
CA GLY A 156 2.75 -8.97 11.16
C GLY A 156 1.96 -9.99 10.33
N VAL A 157 2.38 -10.18 9.08
CA VAL A 157 1.80 -11.20 8.20
C VAL A 157 2.61 -12.48 8.36
N SER A 158 1.94 -13.55 8.80
CA SER A 158 2.57 -14.86 9.02
C SER A 158 3.20 -15.41 7.74
N GLY A 159 4.39 -16.04 7.88
CA GLY A 159 5.09 -16.66 6.74
C GLY A 159 5.80 -15.69 5.80
N GLN A 160 5.77 -14.39 6.07
CA GLN A 160 6.45 -13.37 5.24
C GLN A 160 7.63 -12.75 6.01
N ALA A 161 8.62 -13.58 6.32
CA ALA A 161 9.88 -13.18 6.89
C ALA A 161 11.03 -13.73 6.04
N TYR A 162 12.03 -12.90 5.79
CA TYR A 162 13.19 -13.23 4.93
C TYR A 162 14.48 -12.81 5.64
N LEU A 163 15.53 -13.61 5.48
CA LEU A 163 16.86 -13.30 6.00
C LEU A 163 17.88 -13.43 4.86
N VAL A 164 18.61 -12.36 4.60
CA VAL A 164 19.64 -12.33 3.55
C VAL A 164 20.78 -11.42 4.00
N GLY A 165 22.01 -11.95 3.99
CA GLY A 165 23.22 -11.16 4.26
C GLY A 165 23.22 -10.43 5.61
N GLY A 166 22.69 -11.06 6.67
CA GLY A 166 22.62 -10.46 8.01
C GLY A 166 21.51 -9.43 8.20
N LEU A 167 20.70 -9.19 7.16
CA LEU A 167 19.50 -8.36 7.22
C LEU A 167 18.25 -9.22 7.30
N GLY A 168 17.30 -8.85 8.16
CA GLY A 168 15.98 -9.47 8.24
C GLY A 168 14.92 -8.56 7.70
N MET A 169 13.99 -9.11 6.90
CA MET A 169 12.82 -8.41 6.38
C MET A 169 11.54 -9.08 6.88
N THR A 170 10.56 -8.29 7.25
CA THR A 170 9.22 -8.76 7.63
C THR A 170 8.17 -7.91 6.95
N VAL A 171 6.93 -8.41 6.88
CA VAL A 171 5.82 -7.68 6.30
C VAL A 171 4.74 -7.46 7.35
N MET A 172 4.27 -6.24 7.46
CA MET A 172 3.25 -5.82 8.41
C MET A 172 2.16 -5.00 7.70
N LYS A 173 0.91 -5.12 8.13
CA LYS A 173 -0.23 -4.46 7.49
C LYS A 173 -1.16 -3.76 8.48
N HIS A 174 -1.74 -2.66 8.00
CA HIS A 174 -2.92 -2.01 8.58
C HIS A 174 -3.83 -1.54 7.44
N GLY A 175 -4.98 -2.19 7.25
CA GLY A 175 -5.81 -1.96 6.07
C GLY A 175 -4.99 -2.16 4.78
N ASP A 176 -5.02 -1.16 3.90
CA ASP A 176 -4.28 -1.19 2.64
C ASP A 176 -2.81 -0.77 2.77
N THR A 177 -2.44 -0.10 3.87
CA THR A 177 -1.05 0.33 4.10
C THR A 177 -0.19 -0.85 4.52
N ILE A 178 0.95 -1.03 3.83
CA ILE A 178 1.91 -2.07 4.11
C ILE A 178 3.21 -1.43 4.58
N LEU A 179 3.77 -1.94 5.68
CA LEU A 179 5.13 -1.68 6.12
C LEU A 179 5.99 -2.91 5.90
N VAL A 180 7.18 -2.69 5.37
CA VAL A 180 8.17 -3.77 5.18
C VAL A 180 9.46 -3.37 5.90
N PRO A 181 9.58 -3.63 7.21
CA PRO A 181 10.80 -3.39 7.96
C PRO A 181 11.94 -4.30 7.51
N VAL A 182 13.08 -3.69 7.18
CA VAL A 182 14.39 -4.31 6.97
C VAL A 182 15.31 -3.89 8.10
N ARG A 183 15.92 -4.83 8.82
CA ARG A 183 16.70 -4.58 10.04
C ARG A 183 18.04 -5.29 10.01
N THR A 184 19.05 -4.67 10.66
CA THR A 184 20.31 -5.32 10.98
C THR A 184 20.17 -6.18 12.25
N GLY A 185 21.18 -7.04 12.51
CA GLY A 185 21.29 -7.79 13.77
C GLY A 185 20.28 -8.92 13.96
N VAL A 186 19.54 -9.29 12.93
CA VAL A 186 18.58 -10.39 13.01
C VAL A 186 19.32 -11.72 12.97
N GLY A 187 19.63 -12.26 14.12
CA GLY A 187 20.10 -13.65 14.27
C GLY A 187 19.04 -14.67 13.81
N ALA A 188 19.36 -15.95 13.85
CA ALA A 188 18.64 -17.11 13.30
C ALA A 188 17.18 -17.34 13.81
N ARG A 189 16.39 -16.30 13.98
CA ARG A 189 15.06 -16.36 14.60
C ARG A 189 13.91 -15.93 13.69
N LEU A 190 13.98 -16.38 12.48
CA LEU A 190 12.90 -16.27 11.50
C LEU A 190 11.80 -17.29 11.79
N GLY A 191 10.90 -17.05 12.67
CA GLY A 191 9.84 -18.05 12.88
C GLY A 191 8.57 -17.51 13.48
N VAL A 192 8.64 -16.42 14.23
CA VAL A 192 7.45 -15.95 14.96
C VAL A 192 7.25 -14.47 14.71
N ASN A 193 6.68 -14.12 13.57
CA ASN A 193 6.13 -12.79 13.33
C ASN A 193 4.74 -12.64 13.96
N VAL A 194 4.59 -13.11 15.20
CA VAL A 194 3.42 -12.79 16.02
C VAL A 194 3.77 -11.50 16.74
N GLY A 195 3.54 -10.40 16.09
CA GLY A 195 3.83 -9.11 16.68
C GLY A 195 3.08 -7.99 15.98
N TYR A 196 3.03 -6.88 16.65
CA TYR A 196 2.56 -5.64 16.06
C TYR A 196 3.65 -4.58 16.13
N LEU A 197 3.53 -3.57 15.32
CA LEU A 197 4.31 -2.34 15.36
C LEU A 197 3.34 -1.17 15.42
N LYS A 198 3.43 -0.35 16.45
CA LYS A 198 2.60 0.83 16.60
C LYS A 198 3.43 2.07 16.28
N MET A 199 3.06 2.75 15.21
CA MET A 199 3.70 4.00 14.78
C MET A 199 3.04 5.19 15.49
N ARG A 200 3.86 6.18 15.90
CA ARG A 200 3.40 7.37 16.62
C ARG A 200 4.16 8.64 16.18
N PRO A 201 3.54 9.82 16.32
CA PRO A 201 4.20 11.11 16.05
C PRO A 201 5.09 11.60 17.18
N PHE A 202 5.04 10.98 18.36
CA PHE A 202 5.82 11.34 19.56
C PHE A 202 6.29 10.10 20.31
N ALA A 203 7.38 10.26 21.04
CA ALA A 203 7.92 9.21 21.90
C ALA A 203 6.97 8.91 23.07
N THR A 204 6.79 7.64 23.38
CA THR A 204 6.00 7.19 24.53
C THR A 204 6.48 5.81 24.98
N TRP A 205 6.41 5.58 26.30
CA TRP A 205 6.73 4.29 26.89
C TRP A 205 5.57 3.30 26.89
N ASN A 206 4.37 3.75 26.54
CA ASN A 206 3.19 2.88 26.47
C ASN A 206 3.12 2.17 25.13
N PRO A 207 3.41 0.85 25.04
CA PRO A 207 3.41 0.10 23.81
C PRO A 207 1.99 -0.26 23.32
N PHE A 208 0.95 -0.04 24.13
CA PHE A 208 -0.44 -0.41 23.87
C PHE A 208 -1.30 0.72 23.32
#